data_d4e48cf9a2f149fd5fa70f8ba0edd3b8
#
_entry.id   d4e48cf9a2f149fd5fa70f8ba0edd3b8
#
_cell.length_a   1.000
_cell.length_b   1.000
_cell.length_c   1.000
_cell.angle_alpha   90.00
_cell.angle_beta   90.00
_cell.angle_gamma   90.00
#
_symmetry.space_group_name_H-M   'P 1'
#
loop_
_entity.id
_entity.type
_entity.pdbx_description
1 polymer ?
#
loop_
_entity_poly.entity_id
_entity_poly.type
_entity_poly.pdbx_seq_one_letter_code
_entity_poly.pdbx_strand_id
1 'polypeptide(L)'
;MGLVERVGGRALKARRRGRPPVSRLAPHQAATTVRYIISGCPDQLSLPFALWTREAVQELLSRKFDLQVSVWTVGRYLRAWGLTPQKPVRRAYEQNPVAVRKWLEEEYPSIRELAQQRKAQIHWLDEMGLRSDHQAGRSWGRRGQTPVAFGTGQRFRCNMISSITNRGRLAFMIFRQRFTARVFVNFLGRLLRLTRKSGRKVFLIADGHPVHKSGAVSRWLTEHAAQIQIFRLPSYSPELNPDELLNQDVKTNALGRVRPVNVHEMMANVRSYLRITQARPQLVKNYFRERHVQYAAR
;
A
#
# COMPACT_ATOMS: atom_id res chain seq x y z
N MET A 1 40.87 41.60 26.60
CA MET A 1 40.69 40.60 25.56
C MET A 1 39.23 40.44 25.20
N GLY A 2 38.86 40.76 23.95
CA GLY A 2 37.47 40.76 23.52
C GLY A 2 36.91 39.38 23.30
N LEU A 3 35.57 39.25 23.33
CA LEU A 3 34.83 37.97 23.14
C LEU A 3 35.15 37.28 21.81
N VAL A 4 35.49 38.07 20.79
CA VAL A 4 35.85 37.61 19.43
C VAL A 4 37.20 36.85 19.43
N GLU A 5 38.14 37.24 20.28
CA GLU A 5 39.47 36.56 20.38
C GLU A 5 39.37 35.19 21.03
N ARG A 6 38.36 34.94 21.93
CA ARG A 6 38.14 33.66 22.57
C ARG A 6 37.31 32.69 21.78
N VAL A 7 36.36 33.16 20.96
CA VAL A 7 35.30 32.31 20.33
C VAL A 7 35.29 32.46 18.80
N GLY A 8 36.16 33.32 18.23
CA GLY A 8 36.24 33.57 16.78
C GLY A 8 34.98 34.15 16.20
N GLY A 9 34.79 34.04 14.90
CA GLY A 9 33.66 34.60 14.15
C GLY A 9 32.27 34.15 14.61
N ARG A 10 32.17 33.11 15.42
CA ARG A 10 30.89 32.66 16.03
C ARG A 10 30.34 33.67 17.05
N ALA A 11 31.18 34.51 17.65
CA ALA A 11 30.75 35.55 18.58
C ALA A 11 29.94 36.67 17.91
N LEU A 12 30.11 36.85 16.60
CA LEU A 12 29.41 37.87 15.80
C LEU A 12 28.02 37.43 15.33
N LYS A 13 27.64 36.16 15.51
CA LYS A 13 26.28 35.71 15.16
C LYS A 13 25.29 36.26 16.17
N ALA A 14 24.38 37.11 15.71
CA ALA A 14 23.29 37.64 16.53
C ALA A 14 22.52 36.49 17.19
N ARG A 15 22.47 36.48 18.52
CA ARG A 15 21.60 35.55 19.26
C ARG A 15 20.13 35.94 19.02
N ARG A 16 19.25 34.93 18.92
CA ARG A 16 17.79 35.18 18.85
C ARG A 16 17.38 36.07 20.01
N ARG A 17 16.84 37.24 19.68
CA ARG A 17 16.25 38.17 20.67
C ARG A 17 14.97 37.54 21.24
N GLY A 18 14.74 37.68 22.52
CA GLY A 18 13.56 37.23 23.24
C GLY A 18 13.86 36.25 24.37
N ARG A 19 12.90 36.10 25.29
CA ARG A 19 12.98 35.10 26.36
C ARG A 19 13.06 33.70 25.73
N PRO A 20 13.98 32.83 26.16
CA PRO A 20 13.99 31.44 25.71
C PRO A 20 12.60 30.82 25.89
N PRO A 21 12.05 30.13 24.93
CA PRO A 21 10.76 29.48 25.08
C PRO A 21 10.86 28.44 26.19
N VAL A 22 10.36 28.76 27.37
CA VAL A 22 10.24 27.80 28.47
C VAL A 22 9.15 26.82 28.08
N SER A 23 9.50 25.56 27.82
CA SER A 23 8.53 24.52 27.63
C SER A 23 7.75 24.34 28.94
N ARG A 24 6.43 24.38 28.87
CA ARG A 24 5.57 24.04 30.01
C ARG A 24 5.59 22.53 30.30
N LEU A 25 6.14 21.75 29.38
CA LEU A 25 6.23 20.29 29.46
C LEU A 25 7.63 19.89 29.93
N ALA A 26 7.70 19.12 31.00
CA ALA A 26 8.97 18.58 31.52
C ALA A 26 9.57 17.57 30.51
N PRO A 27 10.90 17.39 30.47
CA PRO A 27 11.56 16.50 29.54
C PRO A 27 11.03 15.06 29.55
N HIS A 28 10.75 14.50 30.73
CA HIS A 28 10.19 13.15 30.89
C HIS A 28 8.75 13.05 30.36
N GLN A 29 7.94 14.09 30.51
CA GLN A 29 6.58 14.14 29.96
C GLN A 29 6.62 14.22 28.42
N ALA A 30 7.54 15.00 27.86
CA ALA A 30 7.79 15.07 26.43
C ALA A 30 8.20 13.68 25.87
N ALA A 31 9.17 13.02 26.48
CA ALA A 31 9.62 11.67 26.09
C ALA A 31 8.48 10.65 26.15
N THR A 32 7.66 10.69 27.22
CA THR A 32 6.49 9.84 27.38
C THR A 32 5.46 10.09 26.29
N THR A 33 5.18 11.36 25.98
CA THR A 33 4.23 11.73 24.90
C THR A 33 4.72 11.22 23.54
N VAL A 34 6.00 11.43 23.20
CA VAL A 34 6.60 10.93 21.96
C VAL A 34 6.51 9.41 21.88
N ARG A 35 6.79 8.71 22.97
CA ARG A 35 6.67 7.25 23.03
C ARG A 35 5.23 6.79 22.70
N TYR A 36 4.19 7.41 23.26
CA TYR A 36 2.81 7.07 22.95
C TYR A 36 2.48 7.30 21.46
N ILE A 37 2.93 8.43 20.90
CA ILE A 37 2.68 8.76 19.49
C ILE A 37 3.34 7.74 18.55
N ILE A 38 4.53 7.25 18.89
CA ILE A 38 5.29 6.34 18.02
C ILE A 38 4.86 4.88 18.19
N SER A 39 4.46 4.48 19.41
CA SER A 39 4.23 3.06 19.73
C SER A 39 2.78 2.60 19.58
N GLY A 40 1.81 3.50 19.39
CA GLY A 40 0.41 3.10 19.34
C GLY A 40 -0.52 4.15 18.76
N CYS A 41 -1.82 3.85 18.79
CA CYS A 41 -2.90 4.74 18.36
C CYS A 41 -3.60 5.39 19.58
N PRO A 42 -4.25 6.57 19.41
CA PRO A 42 -4.92 7.26 20.51
C PRO A 42 -6.05 6.46 21.17
N ASP A 43 -6.80 5.67 20.40
CA ASP A 43 -7.89 4.82 20.87
C ASP A 43 -7.42 3.74 21.86
N GLN A 44 -6.18 3.26 21.74
CA GLN A 44 -5.56 2.34 22.70
C GLN A 44 -5.31 2.99 24.08
N LEU A 45 -5.35 4.30 24.14
CA LEU A 45 -5.28 5.10 25.38
C LEU A 45 -6.66 5.61 25.80
N SER A 46 -7.73 5.04 25.27
CA SER A 46 -9.12 5.46 25.53
C SER A 46 -9.39 6.93 25.16
N LEU A 47 -8.64 7.48 24.19
CA LEU A 47 -8.91 8.80 23.64
C LEU A 47 -9.92 8.66 22.47
N PRO A 48 -10.84 9.64 22.28
CA PRO A 48 -11.87 9.57 21.23
C PRO A 48 -11.33 9.96 19.85
N PHE A 49 -10.15 9.46 19.49
CA PHE A 49 -9.46 9.77 18.24
C PHE A 49 -8.87 8.49 17.65
N ALA A 50 -9.03 8.28 16.34
CA ALA A 50 -8.42 7.16 15.63
C ALA A 50 -6.97 7.46 15.17
N LEU A 51 -6.58 8.72 15.10
CA LEU A 51 -5.27 9.15 14.62
C LEU A 51 -4.67 10.21 15.54
N TRP A 52 -3.34 10.25 15.60
CA TRP A 52 -2.61 11.31 16.29
C TRP A 52 -2.71 12.63 15.54
N THR A 53 -3.74 13.41 15.84
CA THR A 53 -3.87 14.81 15.43
C THR A 53 -3.30 15.72 16.53
N ARG A 54 -3.22 17.03 16.27
CA ARG A 54 -2.81 17.98 17.32
C ARG A 54 -3.79 18.00 18.48
N GLU A 55 -5.07 17.86 18.16
CA GLU A 55 -6.16 17.79 19.13
C GLU A 55 -6.06 16.52 19.99
N ALA A 56 -5.74 15.37 19.39
CA ALA A 56 -5.53 14.13 20.12
C ALA A 56 -4.32 14.22 21.09
N VAL A 57 -3.24 14.87 20.64
CA VAL A 57 -2.08 15.11 21.52
C VAL A 57 -2.39 16.14 22.60
N GLN A 58 -3.18 17.17 22.30
CA GLN A 58 -3.65 18.15 23.29
C GLN A 58 -4.44 17.46 24.40
N GLU A 59 -5.38 16.59 24.02
CA GLU A 59 -6.20 15.80 24.95
C GLU A 59 -5.33 14.85 25.79
N LEU A 60 -4.35 14.18 25.18
CA LEU A 60 -3.39 13.37 25.92
C LEU A 60 -2.63 14.16 26.98
N LEU A 61 -2.14 15.36 26.62
CA LEU A 61 -1.40 16.24 27.55
C LEU A 61 -2.29 16.71 28.71
N SER A 62 -3.54 17.05 28.41
CA SER A 62 -4.54 17.43 29.41
C SER A 62 -4.82 16.27 30.38
N ARG A 63 -5.20 15.10 29.87
CA ARG A 63 -5.59 13.97 30.73
C ARG A 63 -4.43 13.37 31.53
N LYS A 64 -3.24 13.30 30.92
CA LYS A 64 -2.13 12.59 31.55
C LYS A 64 -1.26 13.46 32.43
N PHE A 65 -1.16 14.74 32.13
CA PHE A 65 -0.24 15.68 32.82
C PHE A 65 -0.92 16.93 33.35
N ASP A 66 -2.26 16.99 33.24
CA ASP A 66 -3.05 18.20 33.59
C ASP A 66 -2.53 19.48 32.94
N LEU A 67 -2.00 19.33 31.71
CA LEU A 67 -1.36 20.42 30.99
C LEU A 67 -2.28 21.00 29.90
N GLN A 68 -2.81 22.18 30.16
CA GLN A 68 -3.62 22.91 29.21
C GLN A 68 -2.74 23.76 28.27
N VAL A 69 -2.70 23.41 27.01
CA VAL A 69 -1.96 24.12 25.96
C VAL A 69 -2.81 24.26 24.70
N SER A 70 -2.57 25.29 23.92
CA SER A 70 -3.26 25.46 22.64
C SER A 70 -2.78 24.42 21.61
N VAL A 71 -3.65 24.09 20.64
CA VAL A 71 -3.32 23.21 19.49
C VAL A 71 -2.09 23.72 18.72
N TRP A 72 -1.90 25.04 18.66
CA TRP A 72 -0.71 25.66 18.05
C TRP A 72 0.58 25.36 18.83
N THR A 73 0.50 25.35 20.16
CA THR A 73 1.62 24.99 21.05
C THR A 73 1.98 23.51 20.87
N VAL A 74 0.98 22.63 20.80
CA VAL A 74 1.17 21.21 20.45
C VAL A 74 1.89 21.07 19.11
N GLY A 75 1.46 21.81 18.09
CA GLY A 75 2.12 21.79 16.78
C GLY A 75 3.59 22.24 16.83
N ARG A 76 3.97 23.14 17.75
CA ARG A 76 5.38 23.51 17.98
C ARG A 76 6.14 22.39 18.68
N TYR A 77 5.55 21.75 19.68
CA TYR A 77 6.14 20.61 20.37
C TYR A 77 6.42 19.46 19.42
N LEU A 78 5.41 19.05 18.63
CA LEU A 78 5.57 17.97 17.65
C LEU A 78 6.75 18.22 16.68
N ARG A 79 6.86 19.45 16.15
CA ARG A 79 7.99 19.81 15.28
C ARG A 79 9.33 19.81 16.02
N ALA A 80 9.37 20.31 17.27
CA ALA A 80 10.59 20.32 18.09
C ALA A 80 11.05 18.88 18.41
N TRP A 81 10.12 17.92 18.50
CA TRP A 81 10.42 16.51 18.68
C TRP A 81 10.73 15.77 17.37
N GLY A 82 10.83 16.47 16.24
CA GLY A 82 11.12 15.88 14.93
C GLY A 82 9.95 15.12 14.31
N LEU A 83 8.73 15.30 14.83
CA LEU A 83 7.53 14.64 14.29
C LEU A 83 6.89 15.50 13.19
N THR A 84 6.52 14.84 12.08
CA THR A 84 5.85 15.46 10.93
C THR A 84 4.56 14.71 10.60
N PRO A 85 3.52 15.38 10.03
CA PRO A 85 2.33 14.70 9.58
C PRO A 85 2.67 13.67 8.50
N GLN A 86 2.31 12.40 8.76
CA GLN A 86 2.50 11.29 7.83
C GLN A 86 1.14 10.69 7.47
N LYS A 87 1.00 10.16 6.24
CA LYS A 87 -0.17 9.35 5.89
C LYS A 87 0.01 7.97 6.52
N PRO A 88 -0.87 7.56 7.45
CA PRO A 88 -0.72 6.28 8.10
C PRO A 88 -0.91 5.12 7.13
N VAL A 89 -0.11 4.08 7.29
CA VAL A 89 -0.32 2.79 6.62
C VAL A 89 -1.40 2.05 7.41
N ARG A 90 -2.45 1.61 6.71
CA ARG A 90 -3.49 0.78 7.32
C ARG A 90 -2.95 -0.64 7.47
N ARG A 91 -3.01 -1.17 8.68
CA ARG A 91 -2.79 -2.59 8.98
C ARG A 91 -4.05 -3.16 9.59
N ALA A 92 -4.43 -4.36 9.16
CA ALA A 92 -5.53 -5.07 9.80
C ALA A 92 -5.09 -5.52 11.21
N TYR A 93 -6.00 -5.46 12.17
CA TYR A 93 -5.73 -5.99 13.53
C TYR A 93 -5.48 -7.50 13.49
N GLU A 94 -6.06 -8.18 12.50
CA GLU A 94 -5.94 -9.61 12.27
C GLU A 94 -4.61 -10.03 11.62
N GLN A 95 -3.77 -9.07 11.22
CA GLN A 95 -2.45 -9.38 10.67
C GLN A 95 -1.56 -10.01 11.74
N ASN A 96 -0.99 -11.16 11.41
CA ASN A 96 -0.06 -11.86 12.30
C ASN A 96 1.40 -11.51 11.95
N PRO A 97 2.11 -10.69 12.77
CA PRO A 97 3.49 -10.30 12.49
C PRO A 97 4.47 -11.48 12.49
N VAL A 98 4.17 -12.55 13.24
CA VAL A 98 5.00 -13.77 13.26
C VAL A 98 4.88 -14.49 11.92
N ALA A 99 3.66 -14.62 11.38
CA ALA A 99 3.44 -15.21 10.06
C ALA A 99 4.12 -14.39 8.93
N VAL A 100 4.05 -13.05 9.02
CA VAL A 100 4.76 -12.15 8.08
C VAL A 100 6.27 -12.37 8.12
N ARG A 101 6.85 -12.46 9.32
CA ARG A 101 8.29 -12.71 9.48
C ARG A 101 8.67 -14.08 8.92
N LYS A 102 7.92 -15.12 9.29
CA LYS A 102 8.14 -16.49 8.78
C LYS A 102 8.07 -16.54 7.26
N TRP A 103 7.11 -15.82 6.66
CA TRP A 103 7.02 -15.72 5.20
C TRP A 103 8.29 -15.13 4.60
N LEU A 104 8.79 -14.03 5.13
CA LEU A 104 9.95 -13.32 4.58
C LEU A 104 11.26 -14.07 4.80
N GLU A 105 11.43 -14.74 5.94
CA GLU A 105 12.68 -15.37 6.36
C GLU A 105 12.78 -16.85 5.94
N GLU A 106 11.66 -17.56 5.83
CA GLU A 106 11.64 -19.01 5.61
C GLU A 106 10.84 -19.43 4.36
N GLU A 107 9.55 -19.08 4.31
CA GLU A 107 8.63 -19.64 3.32
C GLU A 107 8.93 -19.13 1.90
N TYR A 108 9.05 -17.82 1.70
CA TYR A 108 9.35 -17.27 0.38
C TYR A 108 10.76 -17.64 -0.12
N PRO A 109 11.83 -17.60 0.68
CA PRO A 109 13.12 -18.12 0.28
C PRO A 109 13.06 -19.57 -0.20
N SER A 110 12.33 -20.45 0.51
CA SER A 110 12.15 -21.86 0.12
C SER A 110 11.36 -22.00 -1.20
N ILE A 111 10.31 -21.18 -1.41
CA ILE A 111 9.55 -21.13 -2.66
C ILE A 111 10.47 -20.71 -3.82
N ARG A 112 11.31 -19.71 -3.60
CA ARG A 112 12.25 -19.21 -4.61
C ARG A 112 13.29 -20.28 -4.99
N GLU A 113 13.85 -20.95 -4.02
CA GLU A 113 14.80 -22.05 -4.24
C GLU A 113 14.13 -23.20 -5.03
N LEU A 114 12.95 -23.61 -4.61
CA LEU A 114 12.17 -24.62 -5.31
C LEU A 114 11.83 -24.20 -6.75
N ALA A 115 11.54 -22.91 -6.97
CA ALA A 115 11.28 -22.38 -8.31
C ALA A 115 12.53 -22.44 -9.19
N GLN A 116 13.72 -22.21 -8.66
CA GLN A 116 14.98 -22.37 -9.39
C GLN A 116 15.22 -23.83 -9.75
N GLN A 117 15.11 -24.76 -8.80
CA GLN A 117 15.29 -26.20 -9.02
C GLN A 117 14.32 -26.74 -10.07
N ARG A 118 13.06 -26.33 -10.04
CA ARG A 118 12.02 -26.78 -10.97
C ARG A 118 11.90 -25.94 -12.24
N LYS A 119 12.80 -24.99 -12.46
CA LYS A 119 12.75 -24.03 -13.57
C LYS A 119 11.39 -23.34 -13.68
N ALA A 120 10.73 -23.08 -12.52
CA ALA A 120 9.42 -22.45 -12.46
C ALA A 120 9.55 -20.91 -12.55
N GLN A 121 8.44 -20.26 -12.89
CA GLN A 121 8.32 -18.82 -12.86
C GLN A 121 7.33 -18.40 -11.76
N ILE A 122 7.77 -17.54 -10.85
CA ILE A 122 6.92 -17.03 -9.79
C ILE A 122 6.03 -15.91 -10.35
N HIS A 123 4.74 -16.08 -10.15
CA HIS A 123 3.68 -15.14 -10.47
C HIS A 123 3.01 -14.68 -9.18
N TRP A 124 2.76 -13.39 -9.06
CA TRP A 124 2.03 -12.76 -7.96
C TRP A 124 0.65 -12.40 -8.46
N LEU A 125 -0.38 -12.86 -7.78
CA LEU A 125 -1.77 -12.73 -8.21
C LEU A 125 -2.56 -11.92 -7.20
N ASP A 126 -3.46 -11.10 -7.74
CA ASP A 126 -4.48 -10.42 -6.96
C ASP A 126 -5.77 -10.21 -7.77
N GLU A 127 -6.87 -10.01 -7.06
CA GLU A 127 -8.14 -9.59 -7.65
C GLU A 127 -8.64 -8.31 -7.02
N MET A 128 -9.26 -7.45 -7.81
CA MET A 128 -9.87 -6.22 -7.33
C MET A 128 -11.19 -5.88 -7.99
N GLY A 129 -12.06 -5.26 -7.19
CA GLY A 129 -13.22 -4.54 -7.69
C GLY A 129 -12.85 -3.14 -8.17
N LEU A 130 -13.38 -2.75 -9.30
CA LEU A 130 -13.21 -1.44 -9.91
C LEU A 130 -14.54 -0.69 -9.93
N ARG A 131 -14.51 0.61 -9.67
CA ARG A 131 -15.70 1.49 -9.65
C ARG A 131 -15.43 2.74 -10.47
N SER A 132 -16.45 3.21 -11.18
CA SER A 132 -16.36 4.41 -12.05
C SER A 132 -16.24 5.72 -11.27
N ASP A 133 -16.65 5.73 -10.00
CA ASP A 133 -16.58 6.90 -9.11
C ASP A 133 -15.22 7.06 -8.41
N HIS A 134 -14.23 6.27 -8.77
CA HIS A 134 -12.87 6.43 -8.26
C HIS A 134 -12.22 7.67 -8.88
N GLN A 135 -11.96 8.67 -8.06
CA GLN A 135 -11.27 9.90 -8.47
C GLN A 135 -9.88 9.92 -7.87
N ALA A 136 -8.88 10.19 -8.69
CA ALA A 136 -7.50 10.33 -8.27
C ALA A 136 -6.92 11.66 -8.76
N GLY A 137 -6.19 12.33 -7.89
CA GLY A 137 -5.45 13.53 -8.20
C GLY A 137 -6.15 14.83 -7.78
N ARG A 138 -5.54 15.94 -8.21
CA ARG A 138 -5.99 17.31 -7.98
C ARG A 138 -6.17 18.01 -9.31
N SER A 139 -7.10 18.97 -9.38
CA SER A 139 -7.28 19.84 -10.53
C SER A 139 -6.85 21.27 -10.20
N TRP A 140 -6.45 22.02 -11.20
CA TRP A 140 -6.17 23.44 -11.08
C TRP A 140 -7.47 24.22 -10.96
N GLY A 141 -7.49 25.19 -10.05
CA GLY A 141 -8.60 26.13 -9.83
C GLY A 141 -8.07 27.44 -9.29
N ARG A 142 -8.89 28.46 -9.25
CA ARG A 142 -8.53 29.74 -8.59
C ARG A 142 -8.27 29.50 -7.10
N ARG A 143 -7.34 30.24 -6.52
CA ARG A 143 -7.04 30.16 -5.08
C ARG A 143 -8.31 30.39 -4.26
N GLY A 144 -8.62 29.49 -3.35
CA GLY A 144 -9.83 29.53 -2.52
C GLY A 144 -11.12 29.04 -3.20
N GLN A 145 -11.07 28.63 -4.47
CA GLN A 145 -12.22 28.09 -5.21
C GLN A 145 -11.96 26.64 -5.57
N THR A 146 -12.74 25.73 -5.01
CA THR A 146 -12.63 24.30 -5.36
C THR A 146 -13.21 24.07 -6.76
N PRO A 147 -12.43 23.50 -7.70
CA PRO A 147 -12.92 23.24 -9.05
C PRO A 147 -14.00 22.15 -9.00
N VAL A 148 -15.07 22.36 -9.77
CA VAL A 148 -16.13 21.38 -9.95
C VAL A 148 -15.73 20.41 -11.07
N ALA A 149 -15.89 19.14 -10.79
CA ALA A 149 -15.67 18.09 -11.75
C ALA A 149 -16.98 17.36 -12.03
N PHE A 150 -17.52 17.50 -13.25
CA PHE A 150 -18.76 16.84 -13.66
C PHE A 150 -18.55 15.34 -13.88
N GLY A 151 -19.55 14.54 -13.58
CA GLY A 151 -19.58 13.10 -13.78
C GLY A 151 -21.03 12.61 -13.93
N THR A 152 -21.21 11.38 -14.39
CA THR A 152 -22.54 10.78 -14.44
C THR A 152 -23.00 10.45 -13.02
N GLY A 153 -24.29 10.56 -12.71
CA GLY A 153 -24.87 10.10 -11.45
C GLY A 153 -24.87 8.57 -11.29
N GLN A 154 -24.57 7.84 -12.39
CA GLN A 154 -24.53 6.38 -12.40
C GLN A 154 -23.17 5.84 -11.95
N ARG A 155 -23.20 4.72 -11.23
CA ARG A 155 -22.00 4.02 -10.77
C ARG A 155 -21.85 2.69 -11.49
N PHE A 156 -20.80 2.58 -12.28
CA PHE A 156 -20.44 1.34 -12.97
C PHE A 156 -19.45 0.54 -12.16
N ARG A 157 -19.49 -0.79 -12.32
CA ARG A 157 -18.57 -1.72 -11.65
C ARG A 157 -18.09 -2.78 -12.62
N CYS A 158 -16.83 -3.13 -12.52
CA CYS A 158 -16.27 -4.34 -13.08
C CYS A 158 -15.22 -4.90 -12.14
N ASN A 159 -14.76 -6.12 -12.40
CA ASN A 159 -13.70 -6.75 -11.62
C ASN A 159 -12.51 -7.05 -12.53
N MET A 160 -11.34 -7.10 -11.93
CA MET A 160 -10.11 -7.49 -12.57
C MET A 160 -9.43 -8.56 -11.73
N ILE A 161 -8.83 -9.53 -12.40
CA ILE A 161 -7.83 -10.42 -11.83
C ILE A 161 -6.57 -10.27 -12.66
N SER A 162 -5.43 -10.16 -11.99
CA SER A 162 -4.12 -10.00 -12.63
C SER A 162 -3.07 -10.90 -12.00
N SER A 163 -1.98 -11.06 -12.71
CA SER A 163 -0.80 -11.75 -12.23
C SER A 163 0.44 -11.13 -12.88
N ILE A 164 1.40 -10.75 -12.06
CA ILE A 164 2.65 -10.14 -12.48
C ILE A 164 3.87 -10.97 -12.06
N THR A 165 4.99 -10.73 -12.74
CA THR A 165 6.27 -11.36 -12.41
C THR A 165 7.38 -10.31 -12.29
N ASN A 166 8.42 -10.60 -11.52
CA ASN A 166 9.62 -9.74 -11.41
C ASN A 166 10.39 -9.61 -12.74
N ARG A 167 10.05 -10.44 -13.74
CA ARG A 167 10.60 -10.36 -15.11
C ARG A 167 9.80 -9.42 -16.03
N GLY A 168 8.76 -8.77 -15.49
CA GLY A 168 7.95 -7.79 -16.22
C GLY A 168 6.81 -8.39 -17.02
N ARG A 169 6.41 -9.63 -16.78
CA ARG A 169 5.22 -10.22 -17.41
C ARG A 169 3.97 -9.83 -16.65
N LEU A 170 2.90 -9.58 -17.39
CA LEU A 170 1.57 -9.29 -16.88
C LEU A 170 0.55 -10.18 -17.61
N ALA A 171 -0.26 -10.90 -16.87
CA ALA A 171 -1.48 -11.54 -17.34
C ALA A 171 -2.68 -10.92 -16.63
N PHE A 172 -3.80 -10.70 -17.34
CA PHE A 172 -4.99 -10.13 -16.73
C PHE A 172 -6.27 -10.59 -17.40
N MET A 173 -7.38 -10.47 -16.66
CA MET A 173 -8.73 -10.68 -17.15
C MET A 173 -9.69 -9.68 -16.47
N ILE A 174 -10.56 -9.04 -17.24
CA ILE A 174 -11.59 -8.13 -16.77
C ILE A 174 -12.94 -8.80 -16.94
N PHE A 175 -13.79 -8.73 -15.91
CA PHE A 175 -15.11 -9.39 -15.91
C PHE A 175 -16.14 -8.58 -15.10
N ARG A 176 -17.44 -8.85 -15.33
CA ARG A 176 -18.53 -8.11 -14.66
C ARG A 176 -19.13 -8.88 -13.49
N GLN A 177 -19.15 -10.20 -13.58
CA GLN A 177 -19.75 -11.08 -12.57
C GLN A 177 -18.92 -11.08 -11.27
N ARG A 178 -19.49 -11.68 -10.23
CA ARG A 178 -18.73 -11.93 -8.98
C ARG A 178 -17.53 -12.81 -9.25
N PHE A 179 -16.49 -12.63 -8.45
CA PHE A 179 -15.34 -13.51 -8.44
C PHE A 179 -15.76 -14.86 -7.86
N THR A 180 -15.70 -15.90 -8.68
CA THR A 180 -16.12 -17.28 -8.37
C THR A 180 -15.01 -18.27 -8.75
N ALA A 181 -15.10 -19.50 -8.25
CA ALA A 181 -14.19 -20.58 -8.65
C ALA A 181 -14.10 -20.76 -10.18
N ARG A 182 -15.23 -20.65 -10.89
CA ARG A 182 -15.28 -20.72 -12.37
C ARG A 182 -14.47 -19.61 -13.03
N VAL A 183 -14.61 -18.37 -12.53
CA VAL A 183 -13.84 -17.22 -13.03
C VAL A 183 -12.36 -17.42 -12.79
N PHE A 184 -12.00 -17.90 -11.61
CA PHE A 184 -10.61 -18.17 -11.24
C PHE A 184 -10.00 -19.27 -12.10
N VAL A 185 -10.66 -20.41 -12.25
CA VAL A 185 -10.22 -21.51 -13.13
C VAL A 185 -10.04 -21.04 -14.57
N ASN A 186 -10.96 -20.22 -15.09
CA ASN A 186 -10.81 -19.62 -16.41
C ASN A 186 -9.55 -18.75 -16.53
N PHE A 187 -9.25 -17.97 -15.48
CA PHE A 187 -8.02 -17.17 -15.45
C PHE A 187 -6.78 -18.05 -15.42
N LEU A 188 -6.75 -19.08 -14.56
CA LEU A 188 -5.64 -20.03 -14.48
C LEU A 188 -5.37 -20.72 -15.83
N GLY A 189 -6.44 -21.16 -16.52
CA GLY A 189 -6.31 -21.73 -17.87
C GLY A 189 -5.76 -20.74 -18.89
N ARG A 190 -6.12 -19.45 -18.81
CA ARG A 190 -5.52 -18.40 -19.64
C ARG A 190 -4.06 -18.17 -19.29
N LEU A 191 -3.72 -18.13 -18.02
CA LEU A 191 -2.34 -17.97 -17.54
C LEU A 191 -1.44 -19.10 -18.09
N LEU A 192 -1.89 -20.34 -17.99
CA LEU A 192 -1.14 -21.49 -18.54
C LEU A 192 -0.95 -21.38 -20.05
N ARG A 193 -1.97 -20.95 -20.80
CA ARG A 193 -1.82 -20.73 -22.25
C ARG A 193 -0.79 -19.66 -22.58
N LEU A 194 -0.78 -18.54 -21.83
CA LEU A 194 0.18 -17.45 -22.01
C LEU A 194 1.62 -17.86 -21.66
N THR A 195 1.78 -18.73 -20.68
CA THR A 195 3.08 -19.20 -20.20
C THR A 195 3.60 -20.44 -20.95
N ARG A 196 2.75 -21.12 -21.71
CA ARG A 196 3.06 -22.37 -22.44
C ARG A 196 4.34 -22.28 -23.28
N LYS A 197 4.53 -21.17 -24.01
CA LYS A 197 5.74 -20.99 -24.87
C LYS A 197 7.04 -20.94 -24.06
N SER A 198 6.99 -20.63 -22.77
CA SER A 198 8.19 -20.59 -21.93
C SER A 198 8.65 -21.98 -21.47
N GLY A 199 7.80 -23.00 -21.55
CA GLY A 199 8.04 -24.34 -21.00
C GLY A 199 8.21 -24.38 -19.48
N ARG A 200 7.98 -23.25 -18.78
CA ARG A 200 8.22 -23.12 -17.33
C ARG A 200 6.97 -23.43 -16.55
N LYS A 201 7.13 -24.13 -15.43
CA LYS A 201 6.08 -24.31 -14.44
C LYS A 201 5.72 -22.95 -13.83
N VAL A 202 4.44 -22.73 -13.52
CA VAL A 202 3.93 -21.52 -12.84
C VAL A 202 3.88 -21.78 -11.34
N PHE A 203 4.59 -20.99 -10.57
CA PHE A 203 4.42 -20.88 -9.12
C PHE A 203 3.59 -19.63 -8.86
N LEU A 204 2.34 -19.80 -8.47
CA LEU A 204 1.39 -18.72 -8.27
C LEU A 204 1.28 -18.38 -6.80
N ILE A 205 1.65 -17.18 -6.43
CA ILE A 205 1.48 -16.67 -5.07
C ILE A 205 0.20 -15.84 -5.06
N ALA A 206 -0.75 -16.19 -4.19
CA ALA A 206 -2.05 -15.56 -4.05
C ALA A 206 -2.38 -15.35 -2.57
N ASP A 207 -3.34 -14.49 -2.29
CA ASP A 207 -3.89 -14.30 -0.96
C ASP A 207 -4.72 -15.50 -0.46
N GLY A 208 -5.29 -15.36 0.73
CA GLY A 208 -6.12 -16.39 1.36
C GLY A 208 -7.60 -16.39 0.94
N HIS A 209 -8.00 -15.75 -0.18
CA HIS A 209 -9.40 -15.65 -0.59
C HIS A 209 -10.09 -17.02 -0.65
N PRO A 210 -11.33 -17.19 -0.14
CA PRO A 210 -12.02 -18.48 -0.07
C PRO A 210 -12.17 -19.19 -1.41
N VAL A 211 -12.32 -18.45 -2.51
CA VAL A 211 -12.40 -18.99 -3.87
C VAL A 211 -11.17 -19.84 -4.22
N HIS A 212 -9.99 -19.42 -3.79
CA HIS A 212 -8.73 -20.13 -4.04
C HIS A 212 -8.67 -21.51 -3.34
N LYS A 213 -9.53 -21.71 -2.32
CA LYS A 213 -9.60 -22.95 -1.52
C LYS A 213 -10.78 -23.86 -1.92
N SER A 214 -11.58 -23.43 -2.91
CA SER A 214 -12.78 -24.18 -3.30
C SER A 214 -12.43 -25.55 -3.91
N GLY A 215 -13.31 -26.54 -3.72
CA GLY A 215 -13.11 -27.89 -4.25
C GLY A 215 -12.92 -27.93 -5.78
N ALA A 216 -13.62 -27.04 -6.51
CA ALA A 216 -13.45 -26.96 -7.96
C ALA A 216 -12.04 -26.48 -8.37
N VAL A 217 -11.49 -25.50 -7.64
CA VAL A 217 -10.11 -25.03 -7.86
C VAL A 217 -9.11 -26.11 -7.46
N SER A 218 -9.32 -26.78 -6.35
CA SER A 218 -8.42 -27.85 -5.88
C SER A 218 -8.35 -29.01 -6.88
N ARG A 219 -9.48 -29.48 -7.40
CA ARG A 219 -9.51 -30.52 -8.46
C ARG A 219 -8.74 -30.07 -9.69
N TRP A 220 -9.03 -28.86 -10.19
CA TRP A 220 -8.36 -28.33 -11.36
C TRP A 220 -6.83 -28.24 -11.17
N LEU A 221 -6.38 -27.81 -10.00
CA LEU A 221 -4.95 -27.73 -9.65
C LEU A 221 -4.29 -29.11 -9.60
N THR A 222 -4.98 -30.13 -9.11
CA THR A 222 -4.50 -31.51 -9.12
C THR A 222 -4.29 -32.00 -10.54
N GLU A 223 -5.25 -31.77 -11.43
CA GLU A 223 -5.17 -32.14 -12.87
C GLU A 223 -4.01 -31.41 -13.59
N HIS A 224 -3.65 -30.22 -13.13
CA HIS A 224 -2.61 -29.39 -13.75
C HIS A 224 -1.33 -29.28 -12.88
N ALA A 225 -1.13 -30.19 -11.92
CA ALA A 225 -0.04 -30.11 -10.95
C ALA A 225 1.37 -30.10 -11.59
N ALA A 226 1.54 -30.67 -12.77
CA ALA A 226 2.78 -30.58 -13.52
C ALA A 226 3.10 -29.15 -14.01
N GLN A 227 2.07 -28.32 -14.27
CA GLN A 227 2.18 -27.02 -14.92
C GLN A 227 2.09 -25.84 -13.95
N ILE A 228 1.33 -25.98 -12.84
CA ILE A 228 1.08 -24.91 -11.88
C ILE A 228 1.06 -25.42 -10.44
N GLN A 229 1.51 -24.59 -9.53
CA GLN A 229 1.40 -24.80 -8.09
C GLN A 229 1.06 -23.46 -7.43
N ILE A 230 0.12 -23.47 -6.46
CA ILE A 230 -0.27 -22.26 -5.70
C ILE A 230 0.39 -22.27 -4.32
N PHE A 231 0.91 -21.10 -3.94
CA PHE A 231 1.38 -20.76 -2.61
C PHE A 231 0.54 -19.61 -2.07
N ARG A 232 0.43 -19.51 -0.75
CA ARG A 232 -0.45 -18.51 -0.10
C ARG A 232 0.35 -17.53 0.70
N LEU A 233 0.04 -16.25 0.51
CA LEU A 233 0.52 -15.18 1.37
C LEU A 233 -0.03 -15.32 2.80
N PRO A 234 0.67 -14.78 3.80
CA PRO A 234 0.10 -14.59 5.12
C PRO A 234 -1.20 -13.79 5.05
N SER A 235 -2.18 -14.17 5.87
CA SER A 235 -3.46 -13.48 5.89
C SER A 235 -3.32 -12.01 6.26
N TYR A 236 -4.16 -11.15 5.66
CA TYR A 236 -4.20 -9.70 5.92
C TYR A 236 -2.87 -8.97 5.69
N SER A 237 -2.08 -9.41 4.72
CA SER A 237 -0.76 -8.82 4.40
C SER A 237 -0.67 -8.36 2.94
N PRO A 238 -1.56 -7.46 2.47
CA PRO A 238 -1.57 -6.99 1.08
C PRO A 238 -0.27 -6.27 0.71
N GLU A 239 0.40 -5.63 1.67
CA GLU A 239 1.67 -4.95 1.45
C GLU A 239 2.80 -5.89 1.00
N LEU A 240 2.65 -7.20 1.16
CA LEU A 240 3.59 -8.20 0.67
C LEU A 240 3.33 -8.59 -0.80
N ASN A 241 2.18 -8.20 -1.36
CA ASN A 241 1.81 -8.56 -2.73
C ASN A 241 2.19 -7.44 -3.72
N PRO A 242 3.19 -7.61 -4.59
CA PRO A 242 3.53 -6.59 -5.59
C PRO A 242 2.40 -6.32 -6.59
N ASP A 243 1.44 -7.23 -6.79
CA ASP A 243 0.29 -7.02 -7.68
C ASP A 243 -0.69 -5.95 -7.14
N GLU A 244 -0.70 -5.69 -5.84
CA GLU A 244 -1.45 -4.57 -5.23
C GLU A 244 -0.98 -3.20 -5.76
N LEU A 245 0.29 -3.07 -6.12
CA LEU A 245 0.82 -1.84 -6.73
C LEU A 245 0.28 -1.65 -8.15
N LEU A 246 0.15 -2.73 -8.92
CA LEU A 246 -0.56 -2.68 -10.21
C LEU A 246 -2.03 -2.31 -10.01
N ASN A 247 -2.69 -2.87 -9.00
CA ASN A 247 -4.07 -2.56 -8.66
C ASN A 247 -4.26 -1.07 -8.34
N GLN A 248 -3.36 -0.50 -7.53
CA GLN A 248 -3.36 0.92 -7.21
C GLN A 248 -3.11 1.79 -8.44
N ASP A 249 -2.18 1.39 -9.30
CA ASP A 249 -1.85 2.08 -10.55
C ASP A 249 -3.04 2.10 -11.51
N VAL A 250 -3.72 0.98 -11.71
CA VAL A 250 -4.94 0.89 -12.53
C VAL A 250 -6.05 1.78 -11.97
N LYS A 251 -6.31 1.75 -10.66
CA LYS A 251 -7.30 2.63 -10.02
C LYS A 251 -7.00 4.10 -10.30
N THR A 252 -5.75 4.49 -10.20
CA THR A 252 -5.30 5.88 -10.35
C THR A 252 -5.31 6.34 -11.80
N ASN A 253 -4.71 5.56 -12.68
CA ASN A 253 -4.39 6.02 -14.04
C ASN A 253 -5.38 5.56 -15.11
N ALA A 254 -6.03 4.41 -14.94
CA ALA A 254 -7.04 3.94 -15.89
C ALA A 254 -8.45 4.46 -15.60
N LEU A 255 -8.75 4.76 -14.32
CA LEU A 255 -10.09 5.19 -13.89
C LEU A 255 -10.08 6.57 -13.23
N GLY A 256 -9.12 6.85 -12.37
CA GLY A 256 -9.10 8.07 -11.57
C GLY A 256 -8.95 9.35 -12.38
N ARG A 257 -8.39 9.25 -13.59
CA ARG A 257 -8.16 10.39 -14.52
C ARG A 257 -9.14 10.43 -15.68
N VAL A 258 -9.88 9.37 -15.91
CA VAL A 258 -10.84 9.24 -17.03
C VAL A 258 -12.21 8.92 -16.46
N ARG A 259 -13.25 9.54 -17.00
CA ARG A 259 -14.64 9.34 -16.55
C ARG A 259 -15.41 8.57 -17.58
N PRO A 260 -15.59 7.27 -17.41
CA PRO A 260 -16.37 6.47 -18.32
C PRO A 260 -17.87 6.84 -18.21
N VAL A 261 -18.56 6.94 -19.31
CA VAL A 261 -20.00 7.22 -19.36
C VAL A 261 -20.85 5.95 -19.26
N ASN A 262 -20.23 4.77 -19.41
CA ASN A 262 -20.87 3.46 -19.23
C ASN A 262 -19.85 2.38 -18.85
N VAL A 263 -20.37 1.19 -18.51
CA VAL A 263 -19.52 0.06 -18.09
C VAL A 263 -18.62 -0.48 -19.21
N HIS A 264 -19.05 -0.40 -20.47
CA HIS A 264 -18.27 -0.89 -21.61
C HIS A 264 -17.04 -0.03 -21.84
N GLU A 265 -17.21 1.29 -21.80
CA GLU A 265 -16.12 2.26 -21.88
C GLU A 265 -15.17 2.09 -20.68
N MET A 266 -15.70 1.93 -19.45
CA MET A 266 -14.90 1.66 -18.27
C MET A 266 -13.99 0.44 -18.47
N MET A 267 -14.56 -0.67 -18.94
CA MET A 267 -13.79 -1.90 -19.20
C MET A 267 -12.79 -1.74 -20.35
N ALA A 268 -13.14 -0.94 -21.36
CA ALA A 268 -12.26 -0.62 -22.49
C ALA A 268 -11.04 0.19 -22.02
N ASN A 269 -11.26 1.20 -21.19
CA ASN A 269 -10.19 2.04 -20.62
C ASN A 269 -9.22 1.21 -19.77
N VAL A 270 -9.77 0.37 -18.87
CA VAL A 270 -8.95 -0.54 -18.04
C VAL A 270 -8.18 -1.52 -18.94
N ARG A 271 -8.82 -2.09 -19.95
CA ARG A 271 -8.16 -3.03 -20.87
C ARG A 271 -7.04 -2.36 -21.68
N SER A 272 -7.29 -1.16 -22.18
CA SER A 272 -6.30 -0.38 -22.91
C SER A 272 -5.09 -0.08 -22.04
N TYR A 273 -5.32 0.40 -20.82
CA TYR A 273 -4.27 0.69 -19.88
C TYR A 273 -3.40 -0.54 -19.55
N LEU A 274 -4.06 -1.67 -19.26
CA LEU A 274 -3.36 -2.93 -18.95
C LEU A 274 -2.58 -3.47 -20.14
N ARG A 275 -3.06 -3.33 -21.37
CA ARG A 275 -2.31 -3.69 -22.59
C ARG A 275 -1.08 -2.84 -22.77
N ILE A 276 -1.18 -1.52 -22.54
CA ILE A 276 -0.03 -0.61 -22.58
C ILE A 276 0.98 -1.01 -21.50
N THR A 277 0.54 -1.31 -20.30
CA THR A 277 1.40 -1.78 -19.20
C THR A 277 2.06 -3.11 -19.54
N GLN A 278 1.30 -4.05 -20.11
CA GLN A 278 1.80 -5.36 -20.56
C GLN A 278 2.87 -5.26 -21.64
N ALA A 279 2.73 -4.28 -22.55
CA ALA A 279 3.71 -4.00 -23.60
C ALA A 279 4.98 -3.30 -23.07
N ARG A 280 4.99 -2.89 -21.80
CA ARG A 280 6.12 -2.18 -21.15
C ARG A 280 6.64 -2.96 -19.93
N PRO A 281 7.41 -4.04 -20.13
CA PRO A 281 7.87 -4.90 -19.02
C PRO A 281 8.57 -4.13 -17.89
N GLN A 282 9.23 -3.02 -18.23
CA GLN A 282 9.92 -2.21 -17.22
C GLN A 282 8.97 -1.56 -16.21
N LEU A 283 7.74 -1.18 -16.60
CA LEU A 283 6.73 -0.68 -15.67
C LEU A 283 6.36 -1.75 -14.64
N VAL A 284 6.12 -2.97 -15.11
CA VAL A 284 5.80 -4.10 -14.23
C VAL A 284 6.97 -4.43 -13.28
N LYS A 285 8.22 -4.40 -13.77
CA LYS A 285 9.40 -4.58 -12.92
C LYS A 285 9.52 -3.51 -11.84
N ASN A 286 9.10 -2.29 -12.12
CA ASN A 286 9.19 -1.20 -11.15
C ASN A 286 8.29 -1.39 -9.94
N TYR A 287 7.16 -2.13 -10.04
CA TYR A 287 6.33 -2.47 -8.88
C TYR A 287 7.12 -3.27 -7.84
N PHE A 288 8.07 -4.10 -8.26
CA PHE A 288 8.92 -4.89 -7.35
C PHE A 288 10.03 -4.08 -6.66
N ARG A 289 10.18 -2.78 -6.96
CA ARG A 289 11.19 -1.90 -6.33
C ARG A 289 10.68 -1.22 -5.06
N GLU A 290 9.37 -1.27 -4.79
CA GLU A 290 8.80 -0.73 -3.57
C GLU A 290 9.35 -1.52 -2.36
N ARG A 291 9.66 -0.82 -1.28
CA ARG A 291 10.42 -1.37 -0.13
C ARG A 291 9.79 -2.62 0.49
N HIS A 292 8.45 -2.69 0.56
CA HIS A 292 7.74 -3.81 1.19
C HIS A 292 7.71 -5.07 0.33
N VAL A 293 7.79 -4.93 -0.99
CA VAL A 293 7.78 -6.03 -1.96
C VAL A 293 9.13 -6.30 -2.60
N GLN A 294 10.17 -5.54 -2.22
CA GLN A 294 11.53 -5.68 -2.78
C GLN A 294 12.13 -7.09 -2.57
N TYR A 295 11.67 -7.83 -1.56
CA TYR A 295 12.05 -9.22 -1.34
C TYR A 295 11.66 -10.14 -2.51
N ALA A 296 10.60 -9.80 -3.26
CA ALA A 296 10.11 -10.52 -4.43
C ALA A 296 10.82 -10.14 -5.74
N ALA A 297 11.67 -9.12 -5.73
CA ALA A 297 12.40 -8.64 -6.89
C ALA A 297 13.56 -9.56 -7.33
N ARG A 298 14.08 -10.36 -6.40
CA ARG A 298 15.27 -11.21 -6.56
C ARG A 298 14.93 -12.61 -7.11
#